data_38dd284e960ed33e3702e8e05c638e1d
#
_entry.id   38dd284e960ed33e3702e8e05c638e1d
#
_cell.length_a   1.000
_cell.length_b   1.000
_cell.length_c   1.000
_cell.angle_alpha   90.00
_cell.angle_beta   90.00
_cell.angle_gamma   90.00
#
_symmetry.space_group_name_H-M   'P 1'
#
loop_
_entity.id
_entity.type
_entity.pdbx_description
1 polymer ?
#
loop_
_entity_poly.entity_id
_entity_poly.type
_entity_poly.pdbx_seq_one_letter_code
_entity_poly.pdbx_strand_id
1 'polypeptide(L)'
;MLTSLWKIRFKMSNETIDMVSKGLWDRARTICITMMQGDVKRSRAERNFSMIQSVVREGDTFKILALNKMSADILEREYAEDLKKSFLLAGAEPNVNIEFSFDENAKPAIIVPKPNTVVEKTKTGRIQTFISTMPLKEYYTFEEFVEGPSNSYVLAAAKGVASNPGQKGLNPLFIHGGTGLGKTHIMQAIGNDVKRKNPTAAVCYLTAEVFLNEYVNAMTQNSLQTFRDRYRKIDVLLIDDIQFITTNMRNFQEEFFNTFNALTNADKQIVITSDVAPKDLPGIEDRLISRFEGGMLQEIESPAYETRLAILKKKSEGMVPEVSDSTLKFIAANIKSHVRAMEGALGKVNIFANRDPSMLLTDDVLSYILKDFIEKEKSRKKLTVEEVQNCVCKKYAVTISQILSPERTQSIVTPRQLAMYISRKFTTRSLPEIAKNFEKSHATIIHGVKNISKRLDVEPELRATLEEILSDLGCSMKDMVG
;
A
#
# COMPACT_ATOMS: atom_id res chain seq x y z
N MET A 1 -44.74 22.46 32.18
CA MET A 1 -44.31 22.75 30.79
C MET A 1 -43.00 23.51 30.67
N LEU A 2 -42.47 24.14 31.69
CA LEU A 2 -41.21 24.92 31.66
C LEU A 2 -39.95 24.05 31.81
N THR A 3 -40.04 22.84 32.35
CA THR A 3 -38.90 21.93 32.56
C THR A 3 -38.49 21.12 31.33
N SER A 4 -39.38 20.98 30.34
CA SER A 4 -39.08 20.26 29.08
C SER A 4 -38.31 21.11 28.07
N LEU A 5 -38.56 22.41 28.03
CA LEU A 5 -37.86 23.36 27.15
C LEU A 5 -36.41 23.61 27.58
N TRP A 6 -36.11 23.51 28.87
CA TRP A 6 -34.73 23.61 29.40
C TRP A 6 -33.87 22.40 29.04
N LYS A 7 -34.45 21.19 29.06
CA LYS A 7 -33.75 19.96 28.65
C LYS A 7 -33.44 19.91 27.15
N ILE A 8 -34.33 20.45 26.30
CA ILE A 8 -34.10 20.52 24.84
C ILE A 8 -33.02 21.57 24.51
N ARG A 9 -33.02 22.72 25.20
CA ARG A 9 -32.02 23.78 24.99
C ARG A 9 -30.61 23.34 25.45
N PHE A 10 -30.51 22.54 26.50
CA PHE A 10 -29.24 22.00 27.00
C PHE A 10 -28.69 20.89 26.07
N LYS A 11 -29.58 20.07 25.46
CA LYS A 11 -29.20 19.03 24.53
C LYS A 11 -28.71 19.58 23.18
N MET A 12 -29.37 20.64 22.68
CA MET A 12 -28.91 21.32 21.46
C MET A 12 -27.58 22.08 21.67
N SER A 13 -27.30 22.63 22.83
CA SER A 13 -26.04 23.30 23.15
C SER A 13 -24.86 22.32 23.18
N ASN A 14 -25.06 21.13 23.73
CA ASN A 14 -24.01 20.10 23.79
C ASN A 14 -23.67 19.52 22.39
N GLU A 15 -24.65 19.26 21.54
CA GLU A 15 -24.40 18.80 20.15
C GLU A 15 -23.70 19.88 19.32
N THR A 16 -24.04 21.15 19.50
CA THR A 16 -23.39 22.26 18.79
C THR A 16 -21.96 22.50 19.29
N ILE A 17 -21.70 22.36 20.61
CA ILE A 17 -20.36 22.45 21.20
C ILE A 17 -19.49 21.28 20.72
N ASP A 18 -20.05 20.08 20.60
CA ASP A 18 -19.32 18.89 20.15
C ASP A 18 -18.92 19.00 18.66
N MET A 19 -19.79 19.52 17.80
CA MET A 19 -19.48 19.79 16.39
C MET A 19 -18.38 20.86 16.20
N VAL A 20 -18.42 21.95 16.95
CA VAL A 20 -17.39 23.01 16.92
C VAL A 20 -16.05 22.49 17.45
N SER A 21 -16.07 21.71 18.50
CA SER A 21 -14.89 21.10 19.12
C SER A 21 -14.22 20.07 18.18
N LYS A 22 -15.02 19.27 17.50
CA LYS A 22 -14.54 18.31 16.49
C LYS A 22 -13.90 19.01 15.29
N GLY A 23 -14.53 20.08 14.79
CA GLY A 23 -13.97 20.87 13.70
C GLY A 23 -12.66 21.59 14.07
N LEU A 24 -12.50 22.00 15.32
CA LEU A 24 -11.27 22.61 15.84
C LEU A 24 -10.14 21.57 15.96
N TRP A 25 -10.45 20.38 16.47
CA TRP A 25 -9.52 19.27 16.52
C TRP A 25 -9.02 18.84 15.14
N ASP A 26 -9.92 18.67 14.16
CA ASP A 26 -9.55 18.25 12.81
C ASP A 26 -8.60 19.26 12.13
N ARG A 27 -8.84 20.57 12.34
CA ARG A 27 -7.93 21.62 11.86
C ARG A 27 -6.58 21.58 12.58
N ALA A 28 -6.58 21.49 13.91
CA ALA A 28 -5.35 21.44 14.71
C ALA A 28 -4.49 20.23 14.35
N ARG A 29 -5.11 19.06 14.20
CA ARG A 29 -4.44 17.84 13.74
C ARG A 29 -3.79 18.00 12.36
N THR A 30 -4.52 18.57 11.40
CA THR A 30 -4.02 18.81 10.05
C THR A 30 -2.85 19.79 10.07
N ILE A 31 -2.94 20.88 10.83
CA ILE A 31 -1.87 21.85 10.99
C ILE A 31 -0.63 21.19 11.61
N CYS A 32 -0.80 20.40 12.67
CA CYS A 32 0.27 19.70 13.35
C CYS A 32 1.06 18.78 12.38
N ILE A 33 0.36 17.97 11.60
CA ILE A 33 0.97 17.10 10.60
C ILE A 33 1.69 17.90 9.51
N THR A 34 1.08 19.02 9.06
CA THR A 34 1.65 19.87 8.00
C THR A 34 2.92 20.60 8.45
N MET A 35 3.00 21.00 9.72
CA MET A 35 4.17 21.67 10.29
C MET A 35 5.39 20.74 10.41
N MET A 36 5.22 19.44 10.38
CA MET A 36 6.33 18.49 10.49
C MET A 36 7.19 18.47 9.23
N GLN A 37 8.49 18.67 9.40
CA GLN A 37 9.46 18.65 8.32
C GLN A 37 9.87 17.22 7.96
N GLY A 38 9.64 16.84 6.70
CA GLY A 38 10.02 15.54 6.12
C GLY A 38 8.90 14.49 6.16
N ASP A 39 8.81 13.70 5.07
CA ASP A 39 7.74 12.74 4.85
C ASP A 39 7.71 11.61 5.90
N VAL A 40 8.88 11.22 6.42
CA VAL A 40 9.00 10.19 7.46
C VAL A 40 8.34 10.64 8.77
N LYS A 41 8.56 11.92 9.17
CA LYS A 41 7.95 12.47 10.39
C LYS A 41 6.45 12.64 10.23
N ARG A 42 5.96 13.08 9.06
CA ARG A 42 4.52 13.18 8.75
C ARG A 42 3.83 11.83 8.82
N SER A 43 4.36 10.82 8.15
CA SER A 43 3.80 9.46 8.17
C SER A 43 3.83 8.82 9.56
N ARG A 44 4.83 9.15 10.39
CA ARG A 44 4.88 8.72 11.80
C ARG A 44 3.82 9.40 12.63
N ALA A 45 3.61 10.71 12.44
CA ALA A 45 2.57 11.47 13.14
C ALA A 45 1.16 10.99 12.76
N GLU A 46 0.89 10.74 11.48
CA GLU A 46 -0.38 10.19 11.01
C GLU A 46 -0.70 8.84 11.68
N ARG A 47 0.29 7.95 11.76
CA ARG A 47 0.16 6.66 12.46
C ARG A 47 -0.09 6.83 13.95
N ASN A 48 0.65 7.72 14.62
CA ASN A 48 0.48 7.94 16.05
C ASN A 48 -0.87 8.60 16.37
N PHE A 49 -1.34 9.52 15.52
CA PHE A 49 -2.67 10.12 15.68
C PHE A 49 -3.82 9.15 15.36
N SER A 50 -3.58 8.06 14.64
CA SER A 50 -4.57 6.99 14.49
C SER A 50 -4.81 6.18 15.78
N MET A 51 -3.94 6.34 16.79
CA MET A 51 -4.09 5.72 18.11
C MET A 51 -5.01 6.53 19.05
N ILE A 52 -5.59 7.64 18.59
CA ILE A 52 -6.53 8.47 19.35
C ILE A 52 -7.95 7.93 19.17
N GLN A 53 -8.59 7.55 20.25
CA GLN A 53 -9.98 7.04 20.26
C GLN A 53 -11.00 8.16 20.18
N SER A 54 -10.82 9.20 20.99
CA SER A 54 -11.73 10.33 21.04
C SER A 54 -11.02 11.58 21.56
N VAL A 55 -11.59 12.74 21.24
CA VAL A 55 -11.16 14.02 21.77
C VAL A 55 -12.39 14.73 22.30
N VAL A 56 -12.37 15.07 23.57
CA VAL A 56 -13.47 15.75 24.27
C VAL A 56 -12.97 17.09 24.77
N ARG A 57 -13.77 18.14 24.60
CA ARG A 57 -13.48 19.46 25.14
C ARG A 57 -14.24 19.67 26.45
N GLU A 58 -13.51 19.96 27.53
CA GLU A 58 -14.05 20.35 28.82
C GLU A 58 -13.53 21.76 29.18
N GLY A 59 -14.33 22.78 28.92
CA GLY A 59 -13.91 24.17 29.07
C GLY A 59 -12.77 24.54 28.14
N ASP A 60 -11.61 24.90 28.67
CA ASP A 60 -10.40 25.25 27.93
C ASP A 60 -9.46 24.06 27.72
N THR A 61 -9.82 22.87 28.22
CA THR A 61 -8.98 21.66 28.10
C THR A 61 -9.53 20.70 27.06
N PHE A 62 -8.66 20.26 26.16
CA PHE A 62 -8.92 19.16 25.24
C PHE A 62 -8.35 17.85 25.83
N LYS A 63 -9.23 16.95 26.21
CA LYS A 63 -8.87 15.61 26.67
C LYS A 63 -8.76 14.68 25.47
N ILE A 64 -7.54 14.21 25.18
CA ILE A 64 -7.22 13.27 24.11
C ILE A 64 -7.15 11.88 24.70
N LEU A 65 -8.13 11.03 24.37
CA LEU A 65 -8.21 9.67 24.85
C LEU A 65 -7.49 8.75 23.86
N ALA A 66 -6.40 8.15 24.29
CA ALA A 66 -5.62 7.21 23.49
C ALA A 66 -6.07 5.75 23.70
N LEU A 67 -5.68 4.85 22.79
CA LEU A 67 -6.03 3.43 22.84
C LEU A 67 -5.54 2.70 24.09
N ASN A 68 -4.40 3.11 24.64
CA ASN A 68 -3.79 2.53 25.83
C ASN A 68 -2.75 3.49 26.43
N LYS A 69 -2.22 3.15 27.60
CA LYS A 69 -1.23 3.95 28.31
C LYS A 69 0.01 4.27 27.47
N MET A 70 0.56 3.28 26.79
CA MET A 70 1.76 3.46 25.95
C MET A 70 1.51 4.45 24.80
N SER A 71 0.32 4.41 24.18
CA SER A 71 -0.08 5.35 23.13
C SER A 71 -0.26 6.76 23.70
N ALA A 72 -0.85 6.92 24.90
CA ALA A 72 -0.96 8.21 25.58
C ALA A 72 0.41 8.82 25.87
N ASP A 73 1.32 8.02 26.45
CA ASP A 73 2.69 8.44 26.77
C ASP A 73 3.49 8.87 25.51
N ILE A 74 3.31 8.17 24.39
CA ILE A 74 3.95 8.54 23.11
C ILE A 74 3.37 9.85 22.58
N LEU A 75 2.06 10.01 22.57
CA LEU A 75 1.37 11.20 22.07
C LEU A 75 1.74 12.43 22.91
N GLU A 76 1.76 12.30 24.21
CA GLU A 76 2.15 13.38 25.12
C GLU A 76 3.61 13.79 24.92
N ARG A 77 4.53 12.83 24.95
CA ARG A 77 5.97 13.10 24.84
C ARG A 77 6.39 13.68 23.50
N GLU A 78 5.80 13.16 22.40
CA GLU A 78 6.25 13.51 21.04
C GLU A 78 5.46 14.66 20.40
N TYR A 79 4.21 14.91 20.84
CA TYR A 79 3.32 15.83 20.11
C TYR A 79 2.63 16.89 20.97
N ALA A 80 2.76 16.89 22.29
CA ALA A 80 2.04 17.82 23.17
C ALA A 80 2.28 19.29 22.80
N GLU A 81 3.56 19.69 22.60
CA GLU A 81 3.91 21.07 22.26
C GLU A 81 3.45 21.46 20.85
N ASP A 82 3.62 20.58 19.88
CA ASP A 82 3.23 20.84 18.49
C ASP A 82 1.71 20.88 18.34
N LEU A 83 0.97 20.05 19.05
CA LEU A 83 -0.49 20.10 19.12
C LEU A 83 -0.97 21.38 19.77
N LYS A 84 -0.35 21.84 20.87
CA LYS A 84 -0.72 23.10 21.53
C LYS A 84 -0.57 24.29 20.60
N LYS A 85 0.56 24.38 19.87
CA LYS A 85 0.79 25.39 18.82
C LYS A 85 -0.25 25.28 17.71
N SER A 86 -0.57 24.06 17.29
CA SER A 86 -1.53 23.81 16.22
C SER A 86 -2.97 24.16 16.61
N PHE A 87 -3.38 23.94 17.86
CA PHE A 87 -4.65 24.41 18.39
C PHE A 87 -4.78 25.92 18.36
N LEU A 88 -3.73 26.65 18.76
CA LEU A 88 -3.70 28.11 18.70
C LEU A 88 -3.84 28.61 17.26
N LEU A 89 -3.09 28.01 16.32
CA LEU A 89 -3.18 28.32 14.89
C LEU A 89 -4.54 27.95 14.27
N ALA A 90 -5.21 26.94 14.82
CA ALA A 90 -6.55 26.53 14.39
C ALA A 90 -7.66 27.46 14.91
N GLY A 91 -7.33 28.43 15.79
CA GLY A 91 -8.26 29.40 16.37
C GLY A 91 -8.78 29.02 17.77
N ALA A 92 -8.03 28.23 18.51
CA ALA A 92 -8.32 27.98 19.93
C ALA A 92 -7.97 29.20 20.79
N GLU A 93 -8.61 29.29 21.97
CA GLU A 93 -8.31 30.32 22.96
C GLU A 93 -6.84 30.22 23.45
N PRO A 94 -6.21 31.36 23.87
CA PRO A 94 -4.81 31.36 24.33
C PRO A 94 -4.54 30.43 25.51
N ASN A 95 -5.54 30.15 26.33
CA ASN A 95 -5.46 29.31 27.52
C ASN A 95 -5.72 27.82 27.27
N VAL A 96 -5.72 27.41 25.98
CA VAL A 96 -5.97 26.00 25.62
C VAL A 96 -4.99 25.08 26.33
N ASN A 97 -5.51 24.08 27.01
CA ASN A 97 -4.76 23.00 27.63
C ASN A 97 -5.07 21.67 26.93
N ILE A 98 -4.11 20.74 26.94
CA ILE A 98 -4.24 19.42 26.32
C ILE A 98 -3.86 18.39 27.37
N GLU A 99 -4.76 17.46 27.65
CA GLU A 99 -4.54 16.33 28.53
C GLU A 99 -4.59 15.04 27.72
N PHE A 100 -3.58 14.20 27.89
CA PHE A 100 -3.56 12.86 27.31
C PHE A 100 -3.97 11.86 28.39
N SER A 101 -4.95 11.02 28.06
CA SER A 101 -5.47 9.99 28.96
C SER A 101 -5.75 8.69 28.20
N PHE A 102 -5.97 7.65 28.95
CA PHE A 102 -6.45 6.36 28.46
C PHE A 102 -7.47 5.82 29.44
N ASP A 103 -8.39 5.00 28.96
CA ASP A 103 -9.38 4.35 29.81
C ASP A 103 -8.92 2.93 30.12
N GLU A 104 -8.58 2.64 31.38
CA GLU A 104 -8.18 1.29 31.82
C GLU A 104 -9.32 0.27 31.69
N ASN A 105 -10.55 0.70 31.65
CA ASN A 105 -11.76 -0.12 31.52
C ASN A 105 -12.38 -0.08 30.12
N ALA A 106 -11.87 0.78 29.23
CA ALA A 106 -12.32 0.78 27.85
C ALA A 106 -11.85 -0.51 27.18
N LYS A 107 -12.78 -1.39 26.88
CA LYS A 107 -12.53 -2.41 25.85
C LYS A 107 -12.02 -1.67 24.61
N PRO A 108 -10.88 -2.07 24.02
CA PRO A 108 -10.30 -1.34 22.93
C PRO A 108 -11.35 -1.18 21.82
N ALA A 109 -11.89 0.02 21.71
CA ALA A 109 -12.73 0.39 20.57
C ALA A 109 -11.76 0.67 19.42
N ILE A 110 -11.46 -0.36 18.68
CA ILE A 110 -10.79 -0.25 17.38
C ILE A 110 -11.73 0.62 16.55
N ILE A 111 -11.28 1.81 16.14
CA ILE A 111 -11.90 2.53 15.03
C ILE A 111 -11.50 1.76 13.75
N VAL A 112 -12.08 0.62 13.59
CA VAL A 112 -12.34 0.04 12.27
C VAL A 112 -13.40 0.95 11.66
N PRO A 113 -13.29 1.46 10.42
CA PRO A 113 -14.42 2.05 9.74
C PRO A 113 -15.57 1.07 9.91
N LYS A 114 -16.71 1.53 10.49
CA LYS A 114 -17.81 0.63 10.85
C LYS A 114 -18.06 -0.30 9.67
N PRO A 115 -17.81 -1.60 9.79
CA PRO A 115 -18.27 -2.52 8.76
C PRO A 115 -19.78 -2.37 8.72
N ASN A 116 -20.35 -2.25 7.53
CA ASN A 116 -21.78 -2.29 7.35
C ASN A 116 -22.28 -3.59 7.97
N THR A 117 -22.86 -3.49 9.17
CA THR A 117 -23.43 -4.61 9.89
C THR A 117 -24.75 -4.92 9.18
N VAL A 118 -24.73 -5.79 8.21
CA VAL A 118 -25.95 -6.40 7.68
C VAL A 118 -26.46 -7.33 8.77
N VAL A 119 -27.38 -6.82 9.57
CA VAL A 119 -28.11 -7.61 10.58
C VAL A 119 -29.26 -8.29 9.87
N GLU A 120 -29.03 -9.42 9.26
CA GLU A 120 -30.10 -10.34 8.91
C GLU A 120 -30.50 -11.13 10.16
N LYS A 121 -31.64 -10.77 10.75
CA LYS A 121 -32.31 -11.60 11.76
C LYS A 121 -32.91 -12.82 11.07
N THR A 122 -32.18 -13.92 11.07
CA THR A 122 -32.80 -15.21 10.78
C THR A 122 -33.67 -15.63 11.98
N LYS A 123 -34.85 -16.25 11.70
CA LYS A 123 -35.90 -16.66 12.65
C LYS A 123 -35.47 -17.68 13.71
N THR A 124 -34.20 -17.97 13.86
CA THR A 124 -33.65 -18.91 14.84
C THR A 124 -32.51 -18.25 15.62
N GLY A 125 -32.82 -17.49 16.63
CA GLY A 125 -32.06 -16.90 17.72
C GLY A 125 -30.56 -17.25 17.95
N ARG A 126 -29.77 -17.53 16.92
CA ARG A 126 -28.31 -17.71 16.99
C ARG A 126 -27.62 -16.40 16.66
N ILE A 127 -26.87 -15.87 17.63
CA ILE A 127 -25.94 -14.75 17.44
C ILE A 127 -24.87 -15.25 16.45
N GLN A 128 -24.94 -14.81 15.19
CA GLN A 128 -23.83 -14.99 14.25
C GLN A 128 -22.71 -14.00 14.62
N THR A 129 -21.58 -14.53 15.05
CA THR A 129 -20.34 -13.79 15.28
C THR A 129 -19.81 -13.33 13.92
N PHE A 130 -19.83 -12.02 13.68
CA PHE A 130 -19.45 -11.42 12.41
C PHE A 130 -17.93 -11.47 12.17
N ILE A 131 -17.53 -11.78 10.95
CA ILE A 131 -16.16 -11.64 10.43
C ILE A 131 -15.94 -10.17 10.14
N SER A 132 -14.80 -9.60 10.55
CA SER A 132 -14.38 -8.28 10.09
C SER A 132 -14.01 -8.38 8.61
N THR A 133 -14.96 -8.16 7.73
CA THR A 133 -14.66 -8.02 6.31
C THR A 133 -14.61 -6.55 5.96
N MET A 134 -13.58 -6.15 5.18
CA MET A 134 -13.62 -4.83 4.55
C MET A 134 -14.71 -4.83 3.48
N PRO A 135 -15.45 -3.72 3.29
CA PRO A 135 -16.47 -3.66 2.26
C PRO A 135 -15.84 -3.81 0.87
N LEU A 136 -16.44 -4.65 0.04
CA LEU A 136 -16.12 -4.69 -1.38
C LEU A 136 -16.62 -3.39 -2.03
N LYS A 137 -15.81 -2.78 -2.88
CA LYS A 137 -16.21 -1.61 -3.65
C LYS A 137 -17.07 -2.05 -4.82
N GLU A 138 -18.29 -1.58 -4.90
CA GLU A 138 -19.27 -2.00 -5.91
C GLU A 138 -18.80 -1.76 -7.35
N TYR A 139 -18.01 -0.71 -7.56
CA TYR A 139 -17.45 -0.36 -8.87
C TYR A 139 -16.23 -1.20 -9.29
N TYR A 140 -15.72 -2.09 -8.43
CA TYR A 140 -14.70 -3.06 -8.83
C TYR A 140 -15.36 -4.31 -9.40
N THR A 141 -15.69 -4.26 -10.67
CA THR A 141 -16.30 -5.35 -11.41
C THR A 141 -15.41 -5.77 -12.59
N PHE A 142 -15.69 -6.93 -13.19
CA PHE A 142 -14.98 -7.38 -14.38
C PHE A 142 -15.28 -6.49 -15.60
N GLU A 143 -16.49 -5.91 -15.65
CA GLU A 143 -16.93 -5.00 -16.71
C GLU A 143 -16.16 -3.67 -16.66
N GLU A 144 -15.78 -3.22 -15.45
CA GLU A 144 -14.97 -2.01 -15.25
C GLU A 144 -13.48 -2.25 -15.44
N PHE A 145 -13.04 -3.49 -15.51
CA PHE A 145 -11.64 -3.82 -15.74
C PHE A 145 -11.34 -3.87 -17.23
N VAL A 146 -10.39 -3.05 -17.69
CA VAL A 146 -9.99 -3.01 -19.10
C VAL A 146 -9.03 -4.15 -19.40
N GLU A 147 -9.47 -5.07 -20.28
CA GLU A 147 -8.67 -6.19 -20.74
C GLU A 147 -7.64 -5.75 -21.79
N GLY A 148 -6.44 -6.32 -21.71
CA GLY A 148 -5.35 -6.16 -22.67
C GLY A 148 -4.40 -7.35 -22.61
N PRO A 149 -3.41 -7.43 -23.52
CA PRO A 149 -2.49 -8.57 -23.59
C PRO A 149 -1.76 -8.86 -22.27
N SER A 150 -1.44 -7.82 -21.48
CA SER A 150 -0.69 -7.93 -20.22
C SER A 150 -1.51 -8.45 -19.04
N ASN A 151 -2.84 -8.58 -19.15
CA ASN A 151 -3.72 -8.96 -18.05
C ASN A 151 -4.82 -9.97 -18.45
N SER A 152 -4.88 -10.40 -19.70
CA SER A 152 -5.93 -11.31 -20.20
C SER A 152 -5.93 -12.66 -19.49
N TYR A 153 -4.76 -13.24 -19.19
CA TYR A 153 -4.68 -14.52 -18.48
C TYR A 153 -5.17 -14.42 -17.03
N VAL A 154 -4.76 -13.37 -16.31
CA VAL A 154 -5.25 -13.17 -14.93
C VAL A 154 -6.74 -12.89 -14.89
N LEU A 155 -7.26 -12.15 -15.88
CA LEU A 155 -8.70 -11.89 -16.00
C LEU A 155 -9.48 -13.18 -16.27
N ALA A 156 -8.98 -14.04 -17.17
CA ALA A 156 -9.58 -15.35 -17.45
C ALA A 156 -9.59 -16.26 -16.21
N ALA A 157 -8.44 -16.34 -15.49
CA ALA A 157 -8.35 -17.09 -14.25
C ALA A 157 -9.32 -16.56 -13.18
N ALA A 158 -9.40 -15.23 -13.02
CA ALA A 158 -10.31 -14.60 -12.06
C ALA A 158 -11.80 -14.87 -12.38
N LYS A 159 -12.20 -14.79 -13.65
CA LYS A 159 -13.55 -15.16 -14.10
C LYS A 159 -13.84 -16.65 -13.86
N GLY A 160 -12.85 -17.52 -14.06
CA GLY A 160 -12.91 -18.96 -13.76
C GLY A 160 -13.17 -19.20 -12.27
N VAL A 161 -12.39 -18.57 -11.39
CA VAL A 161 -12.57 -18.63 -9.94
C VAL A 161 -13.95 -18.12 -9.51
N ALA A 162 -14.39 -16.97 -10.04
CA ALA A 162 -15.68 -16.40 -9.70
C ALA A 162 -16.87 -17.25 -10.18
N SER A 163 -16.67 -18.05 -11.23
CA SER A 163 -17.71 -18.95 -11.77
C SER A 163 -17.80 -20.27 -11.01
N ASN A 164 -16.69 -20.77 -10.51
CA ASN A 164 -16.62 -22.03 -9.76
C ASN A 164 -15.58 -21.93 -8.62
N PRO A 165 -15.92 -21.26 -7.51
CA PRO A 165 -15.00 -21.13 -6.37
C PRO A 165 -14.60 -22.50 -5.79
N GLY A 166 -13.32 -22.66 -5.45
CA GLY A 166 -12.76 -23.90 -4.89
C GLY A 166 -12.31 -24.92 -5.94
N GLN A 167 -12.44 -24.62 -7.23
CA GLN A 167 -12.03 -25.52 -8.30
C GLN A 167 -10.54 -25.88 -8.19
N LYS A 168 -10.24 -27.18 -8.23
CA LYS A 168 -8.85 -27.69 -8.26
C LYS A 168 -8.08 -27.07 -9.44
N GLY A 169 -6.83 -26.66 -9.19
CA GLY A 169 -5.99 -25.98 -10.18
C GLY A 169 -6.19 -24.46 -10.26
N LEU A 170 -7.31 -23.94 -9.73
CA LEU A 170 -7.54 -22.49 -9.57
C LEU A 170 -7.50 -22.04 -8.10
N ASN A 171 -7.19 -22.94 -7.17
CA ASN A 171 -7.18 -22.67 -5.74
C ASN A 171 -5.84 -23.11 -5.10
N PRO A 172 -5.07 -22.18 -4.49
CA PRO A 172 -5.31 -20.74 -4.46
C PRO A 172 -5.13 -20.07 -5.83
N LEU A 173 -5.76 -18.92 -6.02
CA LEU A 173 -5.37 -17.99 -7.07
C LEU A 173 -4.41 -16.95 -6.46
N PHE A 174 -3.17 -16.96 -6.90
CA PHE A 174 -2.17 -15.98 -6.47
C PHE A 174 -1.87 -15.00 -7.61
N ILE A 175 -2.17 -13.71 -7.38
CA ILE A 175 -2.00 -12.64 -8.36
C ILE A 175 -0.86 -11.75 -7.92
N HIS A 176 0.20 -11.67 -8.73
CA HIS A 176 1.32 -10.78 -8.42
C HIS A 176 1.61 -9.80 -9.55
N GLY A 177 2.41 -8.77 -9.25
CA GLY A 177 2.80 -7.75 -10.21
C GLY A 177 2.98 -6.39 -9.55
N GLY A 178 3.54 -5.43 -10.25
CA GLY A 178 3.86 -4.11 -9.71
C GLY A 178 2.68 -3.40 -9.03
N THR A 179 3.00 -2.45 -8.14
CA THR A 179 2.00 -1.64 -7.44
C THR A 179 1.15 -0.85 -8.44
N GLY A 180 -0.18 -0.80 -8.22
CA GLY A 180 -1.10 0.03 -9.00
C GLY A 180 -1.46 -0.52 -10.39
N LEU A 181 -1.26 -1.82 -10.65
CA LEU A 181 -1.62 -2.50 -11.90
C LEU A 181 -3.06 -3.08 -11.92
N GLY A 182 -3.81 -2.97 -10.82
CA GLY A 182 -5.19 -3.43 -10.74
C GLY A 182 -5.41 -4.76 -10.02
N LYS A 183 -4.42 -5.29 -9.28
CA LYS A 183 -4.55 -6.52 -8.48
C LYS A 183 -5.76 -6.51 -7.55
N THR A 184 -5.88 -5.46 -6.74
CA THR A 184 -7.02 -5.24 -5.82
C THR A 184 -8.34 -5.17 -6.57
N HIS A 185 -8.39 -4.55 -7.77
CA HIS A 185 -9.59 -4.47 -8.59
C HIS A 185 -10.06 -5.88 -9.01
N ILE A 186 -9.18 -6.69 -9.61
CA ILE A 186 -9.50 -8.04 -10.03
C ILE A 186 -9.93 -8.90 -8.84
N MET A 187 -9.22 -8.83 -7.71
CA MET A 187 -9.59 -9.56 -6.50
C MET A 187 -10.99 -9.19 -6.02
N GLN A 188 -11.32 -7.91 -5.94
CA GLN A 188 -12.65 -7.48 -5.50
C GLN A 188 -13.72 -7.77 -6.56
N ALA A 189 -13.38 -7.76 -7.86
CA ALA A 189 -14.27 -8.17 -8.92
C ALA A 189 -14.70 -9.66 -8.76
N ILE A 190 -13.77 -10.54 -8.38
CA ILE A 190 -14.10 -11.93 -8.01
C ILE A 190 -15.14 -11.94 -6.88
N GLY A 191 -14.89 -11.22 -5.79
CA GLY A 191 -15.79 -11.17 -4.65
C GLY A 191 -17.18 -10.64 -4.98
N ASN A 192 -17.25 -9.56 -5.77
CA ASN A 192 -18.50 -8.98 -6.23
C ASN A 192 -19.29 -9.93 -7.14
N ASP A 193 -18.61 -10.60 -8.08
CA ASP A 193 -19.25 -11.54 -9.00
C ASP A 193 -19.78 -12.80 -8.27
N VAL A 194 -19.00 -13.32 -7.31
CA VAL A 194 -19.46 -14.44 -6.44
C VAL A 194 -20.70 -14.04 -5.66
N LYS A 195 -20.70 -12.87 -5.02
CA LYS A 195 -21.88 -12.38 -4.27
C LYS A 195 -23.08 -12.11 -5.17
N ARG A 196 -22.86 -11.61 -6.38
CA ARG A 196 -23.92 -11.41 -7.37
C ARG A 196 -24.59 -12.72 -7.78
N LYS A 197 -23.78 -13.78 -8.00
CA LYS A 197 -24.28 -15.11 -8.39
C LYS A 197 -24.85 -15.89 -7.21
N ASN A 198 -24.26 -15.76 -6.03
CA ASN A 198 -24.69 -16.40 -4.80
C ASN A 198 -24.69 -15.40 -3.64
N PRO A 199 -25.81 -14.70 -3.37
CA PRO A 199 -25.91 -13.70 -2.30
C PRO A 199 -25.66 -14.27 -0.90
N THR A 200 -25.80 -15.59 -0.69
CA THR A 200 -25.56 -16.25 0.60
C THR A 200 -24.10 -16.67 0.81
N ALA A 201 -23.25 -16.56 -0.21
CA ALA A 201 -21.85 -16.91 -0.09
C ALA A 201 -21.13 -16.02 0.92
N ALA A 202 -20.39 -16.64 1.83
CA ALA A 202 -19.58 -15.97 2.83
C ALA A 202 -18.24 -15.52 2.20
N VAL A 203 -18.25 -14.34 1.55
CA VAL A 203 -17.05 -13.73 0.97
C VAL A 203 -16.39 -12.79 1.99
N CYS A 204 -15.15 -13.04 2.33
CA CYS A 204 -14.33 -12.24 3.23
C CYS A 204 -13.20 -11.56 2.43
N TYR A 205 -13.19 -10.22 2.41
CA TYR A 205 -12.10 -9.41 1.85
C TYR A 205 -11.39 -8.67 2.98
N LEU A 206 -10.06 -8.75 3.01
CA LEU A 206 -9.22 -8.05 3.98
C LEU A 206 -7.79 -7.89 3.45
N THR A 207 -7.03 -6.95 4.01
CA THR A 207 -5.58 -6.89 3.78
C THR A 207 -4.86 -7.85 4.73
N ALA A 208 -3.65 -8.25 4.34
CA ALA A 208 -2.79 -9.08 5.19
C ALA A 208 -2.52 -8.45 6.57
N GLU A 209 -2.43 -7.11 6.62
CA GLU A 209 -2.27 -6.36 7.87
C GLU A 209 -3.50 -6.49 8.79
N VAL A 210 -4.72 -6.42 8.24
CA VAL A 210 -5.96 -6.58 9.01
C VAL A 210 -6.06 -8.00 9.56
N PHE A 211 -5.71 -9.00 8.75
CA PHE A 211 -5.68 -10.41 9.20
C PHE A 211 -4.71 -10.61 10.36
N LEU A 212 -3.50 -10.04 10.26
CA LEU A 212 -2.50 -10.06 11.32
C LEU A 212 -3.02 -9.39 12.61
N ASN A 213 -3.62 -8.22 12.49
CA ASN A 213 -4.15 -7.49 13.64
C ASN A 213 -5.27 -8.26 14.35
N GLU A 214 -6.16 -8.93 13.59
CA GLU A 214 -7.18 -9.80 14.18
C GLU A 214 -6.59 -11.00 14.91
N TYR A 215 -5.54 -11.61 14.35
CA TYR A 215 -4.82 -12.70 15.02
C TYR A 215 -4.19 -12.25 16.34
N VAL A 216 -3.48 -11.11 16.33
CA VAL A 216 -2.85 -10.55 17.54
C VAL A 216 -3.90 -10.26 18.62
N ASN A 217 -5.02 -9.67 18.22
CA ASN A 217 -6.14 -9.40 19.13
C ASN A 217 -6.73 -10.70 19.70
N ALA A 218 -6.90 -11.74 18.86
CA ALA A 218 -7.40 -13.03 19.31
C ALA A 218 -6.44 -13.73 20.28
N MET A 219 -5.13 -13.59 20.07
CA MET A 219 -4.11 -14.08 21.02
C MET A 219 -4.19 -13.35 22.37
N THR A 220 -4.22 -12.03 22.34
CA THR A 220 -4.24 -11.19 23.55
C THR A 220 -5.51 -11.43 24.38
N GLN A 221 -6.64 -11.73 23.73
CA GLN A 221 -7.92 -11.98 24.37
C GLN A 221 -8.19 -13.47 24.66
N ASN A 222 -7.20 -14.37 24.48
CA ASN A 222 -7.38 -15.83 24.60
C ASN A 222 -8.56 -16.38 23.78
N SER A 223 -8.84 -15.79 22.60
CA SER A 223 -10.00 -16.11 21.75
C SER A 223 -9.61 -16.73 20.39
N LEU A 224 -8.42 -17.35 20.31
CA LEU A 224 -7.91 -17.98 19.07
C LEU A 224 -8.87 -19.03 18.49
N GLN A 225 -9.60 -19.75 19.32
CA GLN A 225 -10.59 -20.72 18.82
C GLN A 225 -11.73 -20.01 18.08
N THR A 226 -12.20 -18.88 18.60
CA THR A 226 -13.22 -18.06 17.94
C THR A 226 -12.72 -17.50 16.61
N PHE A 227 -11.44 -17.09 16.55
CA PHE A 227 -10.79 -16.65 15.31
C PHE A 227 -10.78 -17.79 14.28
N ARG A 228 -10.32 -18.99 14.65
CA ARG A 228 -10.30 -20.17 13.77
C ARG A 228 -11.70 -20.56 13.26
N ASP A 229 -12.68 -20.60 14.15
CA ASP A 229 -14.06 -20.98 13.78
C ASP A 229 -14.70 -19.96 12.85
N ARG A 230 -14.28 -18.70 12.93
CA ARG A 230 -14.70 -17.61 12.07
C ARG A 230 -14.19 -17.81 10.65
N TYR A 231 -12.87 -17.95 10.48
CA TYR A 231 -12.27 -18.06 9.16
C TYR A 231 -12.60 -19.38 8.45
N ARG A 232 -12.84 -20.48 9.18
CA ARG A 232 -13.24 -21.78 8.60
C ARG A 232 -14.65 -21.79 8.01
N LYS A 233 -15.48 -20.79 8.30
CA LYS A 233 -16.86 -20.68 7.78
C LYS A 233 -16.96 -19.87 6.49
N ILE A 234 -15.85 -19.35 5.99
CA ILE A 234 -15.79 -18.53 4.78
C ILE A 234 -15.84 -19.45 3.56
N ASP A 235 -16.57 -19.02 2.51
CA ASP A 235 -16.59 -19.68 1.23
C ASP A 235 -15.51 -19.16 0.28
N VAL A 236 -15.22 -17.86 0.35
CA VAL A 236 -14.17 -17.18 -0.44
C VAL A 236 -13.38 -16.23 0.43
N LEU A 237 -12.09 -16.49 0.57
CA LEU A 237 -11.13 -15.65 1.30
C LEU A 237 -10.29 -14.86 0.30
N LEU A 238 -10.38 -13.53 0.37
CA LEU A 238 -9.63 -12.58 -0.45
C LEU A 238 -8.64 -11.83 0.44
N ILE A 239 -7.34 -12.09 0.27
CA ILE A 239 -6.27 -11.45 1.04
C ILE A 239 -5.44 -10.56 0.14
N ASP A 240 -5.51 -9.25 0.38
CA ASP A 240 -4.78 -8.24 -0.38
C ASP A 240 -3.43 -7.94 0.27
N ASP A 241 -2.43 -7.72 -0.57
CA ASP A 241 -1.09 -7.26 -0.18
C ASP A 241 -0.39 -8.17 0.82
N ILE A 242 -0.25 -9.46 0.50
CA ILE A 242 0.38 -10.48 1.36
C ILE A 242 1.84 -10.15 1.73
N GLN A 243 2.55 -9.32 0.97
CA GLN A 243 3.93 -8.90 1.23
C GLN A 243 4.10 -8.13 2.55
N PHE A 244 3.01 -7.63 3.15
CA PHE A 244 3.06 -6.99 4.47
C PHE A 244 3.10 -7.98 5.63
N ILE A 245 2.93 -9.28 5.38
CA ILE A 245 3.24 -10.33 6.35
C ILE A 245 4.75 -10.50 6.39
N THR A 246 5.42 -9.69 7.20
CA THR A 246 6.88 -9.73 7.30
C THR A 246 7.36 -10.68 8.41
N THR A 247 8.60 -11.10 8.23
CA THR A 247 9.52 -11.86 9.07
C THR A 247 9.34 -11.62 10.57
N ASN A 248 9.58 -12.64 11.36
CA ASN A 248 9.65 -12.77 12.82
C ASN A 248 8.37 -13.18 13.56
N MET A 249 7.29 -13.50 12.84
CA MET A 249 6.05 -13.97 13.48
C MET A 249 5.78 -15.45 13.13
N ARG A 250 6.66 -16.37 13.55
CA ARG A 250 6.48 -17.81 13.29
C ARG A 250 5.09 -18.32 13.69
N ASN A 251 4.61 -17.94 14.86
CA ASN A 251 3.28 -18.35 15.34
C ASN A 251 2.14 -17.84 14.46
N PHE A 252 2.29 -16.65 13.88
CA PHE A 252 1.32 -16.12 12.93
C PHE A 252 1.36 -16.87 11.60
N GLN A 253 2.55 -17.13 11.05
CA GLN A 253 2.68 -17.91 9.81
C GLN A 253 2.14 -19.33 9.96
N GLU A 254 2.31 -19.94 11.15
CA GLU A 254 1.72 -21.23 11.47
C GLU A 254 0.19 -21.17 11.50
N GLU A 255 -0.40 -20.17 12.15
CA GLU A 255 -1.86 -20.01 12.18
C GLU A 255 -2.43 -19.71 10.79
N PHE A 256 -1.74 -18.88 10.01
CA PHE A 256 -2.09 -18.61 8.62
C PHE A 256 -2.05 -19.90 7.78
N PHE A 257 -0.99 -20.71 7.91
CA PHE A 257 -0.86 -22.00 7.25
C PHE A 257 -1.99 -22.96 7.62
N ASN A 258 -2.36 -23.02 8.91
CA ASN A 258 -3.45 -23.85 9.40
C ASN A 258 -4.82 -23.40 8.84
N THR A 259 -5.04 -22.10 8.81
CA THR A 259 -6.27 -21.51 8.21
C THR A 259 -6.34 -21.79 6.72
N PHE A 260 -5.22 -21.60 6.01
CA PHE A 260 -5.09 -21.91 4.58
C PHE A 260 -5.43 -23.37 4.27
N ASN A 261 -4.80 -24.32 5.01
CA ASN A 261 -5.07 -25.74 4.82
C ASN A 261 -6.52 -26.11 5.14
N ALA A 262 -7.10 -25.54 6.21
CA ALA A 262 -8.48 -25.80 6.57
C ALA A 262 -9.46 -25.38 5.47
N LEU A 263 -9.23 -24.21 4.85
CA LEU A 263 -10.04 -23.72 3.74
C LEU A 263 -9.85 -24.56 2.48
N THR A 264 -8.61 -24.84 2.09
CA THR A 264 -8.30 -25.63 0.89
C THR A 264 -8.85 -27.07 0.99
N ASN A 265 -8.75 -27.71 2.16
CA ASN A 265 -9.29 -29.05 2.40
C ASN A 265 -10.83 -29.09 2.40
N ALA A 266 -11.48 -27.94 2.64
CA ALA A 266 -12.93 -27.81 2.57
C ALA A 266 -13.42 -27.28 1.20
N ASP A 267 -12.56 -27.31 0.17
CA ASP A 267 -12.81 -26.78 -1.18
C ASP A 267 -13.29 -25.32 -1.19
N LYS A 268 -12.83 -24.52 -0.20
CA LYS A 268 -13.10 -23.07 -0.13
C LYS A 268 -12.06 -22.31 -0.92
N GLN A 269 -12.48 -21.26 -1.63
CA GLN A 269 -11.61 -20.49 -2.49
C GLN A 269 -10.71 -19.53 -1.68
N ILE A 270 -9.44 -19.49 -2.04
CA ILE A 270 -8.49 -18.49 -1.56
C ILE A 270 -7.96 -17.70 -2.76
N VAL A 271 -7.97 -16.37 -2.64
CA VAL A 271 -7.34 -15.45 -3.60
C VAL A 271 -6.37 -14.55 -2.84
N ILE A 272 -5.16 -14.45 -3.33
CA ILE A 272 -4.08 -13.68 -2.69
C ILE A 272 -3.50 -12.70 -3.71
N THR A 273 -3.22 -11.47 -3.29
CA THR A 273 -2.43 -10.54 -4.11
C THR A 273 -1.09 -10.22 -3.47
N SER A 274 -0.11 -9.89 -4.31
CA SER A 274 1.23 -9.48 -3.89
C SER A 274 1.88 -8.53 -4.89
N ASP A 275 2.82 -7.71 -4.42
CA ASP A 275 3.66 -6.92 -5.32
C ASP A 275 4.80 -7.75 -5.94
N VAL A 276 5.11 -8.93 -5.38
CA VAL A 276 6.18 -9.84 -5.84
C VAL A 276 5.68 -11.28 -5.92
N ALA A 277 6.39 -12.12 -6.67
CA ALA A 277 6.09 -13.55 -6.77
C ALA A 277 6.28 -14.26 -5.42
N PRO A 278 5.63 -15.41 -5.16
CA PRO A 278 5.74 -16.13 -3.88
C PRO A 278 7.17 -16.40 -3.44
N LYS A 279 8.02 -16.84 -4.36
CA LYS A 279 9.45 -17.14 -4.13
C LYS A 279 10.29 -15.92 -3.71
N ASP A 280 9.81 -14.71 -4.03
CA ASP A 280 10.51 -13.45 -3.75
C ASP A 280 9.95 -12.74 -2.51
N LEU A 281 8.98 -13.35 -1.80
CA LEU A 281 8.41 -12.83 -0.57
C LEU A 281 9.44 -12.91 0.57
N PRO A 282 9.88 -11.80 1.16
CA PRO A 282 10.89 -11.82 2.21
C PRO A 282 10.33 -12.43 3.50
N GLY A 283 11.02 -13.44 4.04
CA GLY A 283 10.75 -13.98 5.38
C GLY A 283 9.47 -14.79 5.52
N ILE A 284 8.89 -15.23 4.43
CA ILE A 284 7.82 -16.22 4.42
C ILE A 284 8.44 -17.62 4.44
N GLU A 285 7.88 -18.53 5.23
CA GLU A 285 8.34 -19.91 5.32
C GLU A 285 8.08 -20.70 4.03
N ASP A 286 9.03 -21.56 3.63
CA ASP A 286 8.97 -22.34 2.38
C ASP A 286 7.67 -23.15 2.23
N ARG A 287 7.10 -23.62 3.36
CA ARG A 287 5.83 -24.35 3.37
C ARG A 287 4.65 -23.49 2.87
N LEU A 288 4.64 -22.17 3.17
CA LEU A 288 3.63 -21.24 2.66
C LEU A 288 3.88 -20.91 1.19
N ILE A 289 5.14 -20.68 0.83
CA ILE A 289 5.53 -20.47 -0.58
C ILE A 289 5.04 -21.62 -1.44
N SER A 290 5.32 -22.87 -1.03
CA SER A 290 4.86 -24.07 -1.72
C SER A 290 3.33 -24.14 -1.85
N ARG A 291 2.58 -23.67 -0.83
CA ARG A 291 1.10 -23.61 -0.89
C ARG A 291 0.61 -22.54 -1.86
N PHE A 292 1.26 -21.39 -1.91
CA PHE A 292 0.92 -20.31 -2.85
C PHE A 292 1.16 -20.74 -4.30
N GLU A 293 2.25 -21.47 -4.54
CA GLU A 293 2.61 -22.01 -5.87
C GLU A 293 1.81 -23.26 -6.25
N GLY A 294 1.17 -23.92 -5.29
CA GLY A 294 0.38 -25.15 -5.52
C GLY A 294 -0.95 -24.95 -6.26
N GLY A 295 -1.35 -23.71 -6.53
CA GLY A 295 -2.54 -23.36 -7.27
C GLY A 295 -2.26 -22.64 -8.59
N MET A 296 -3.07 -21.64 -8.91
CA MET A 296 -2.91 -20.80 -10.10
C MET A 296 -2.10 -19.54 -9.76
N LEU A 297 -0.90 -19.44 -10.32
CA LEU A 297 -0.05 -18.26 -10.20
C LEU A 297 -0.20 -17.40 -11.46
N GLN A 298 -0.54 -16.13 -11.29
CA GLN A 298 -0.74 -15.19 -12.39
C GLN A 298 -0.03 -13.88 -12.14
N GLU A 299 0.68 -13.39 -13.14
CA GLU A 299 1.33 -12.10 -13.14
C GLU A 299 0.51 -11.05 -13.90
N ILE A 300 0.40 -9.85 -13.33
CA ILE A 300 -0.10 -8.67 -14.05
C ILE A 300 1.09 -7.80 -14.42
N GLU A 301 1.31 -7.67 -15.71
CA GLU A 301 2.35 -6.80 -16.25
C GLU A 301 1.84 -5.37 -16.50
N SER A 302 2.77 -4.44 -16.71
CA SER A 302 2.43 -3.06 -17.08
C SER A 302 1.69 -3.04 -18.43
N PRO A 303 0.58 -2.27 -18.54
CA PRO A 303 -0.23 -2.27 -19.75
C PRO A 303 0.50 -1.64 -20.94
N ALA A 304 0.29 -2.19 -22.14
CA ALA A 304 0.72 -1.61 -23.42
C ALA A 304 0.02 -0.26 -23.66
N TYR A 305 0.54 0.52 -24.64
CA TYR A 305 0.01 1.86 -24.91
C TYR A 305 -1.50 1.87 -25.20
N GLU A 306 -1.97 0.94 -26.02
CA GLU A 306 -3.37 0.81 -26.42
C GLU A 306 -4.26 0.51 -25.21
N THR A 307 -3.80 -0.38 -24.33
CA THR A 307 -4.50 -0.71 -23.08
C THR A 307 -4.52 0.50 -22.14
N ARG A 308 -3.40 1.25 -22.02
CA ARG A 308 -3.36 2.48 -21.21
C ARG A 308 -4.35 3.51 -21.71
N LEU A 309 -4.41 3.72 -23.04
CA LEU A 309 -5.37 4.65 -23.65
C LEU A 309 -6.81 4.21 -23.42
N ALA A 310 -7.11 2.92 -23.54
CA ALA A 310 -8.44 2.38 -23.26
C ALA A 310 -8.84 2.57 -21.78
N ILE A 311 -7.90 2.34 -20.84
CA ILE A 311 -8.11 2.60 -19.40
C ILE A 311 -8.43 4.08 -19.17
N LEU A 312 -7.64 4.99 -19.76
CA LEU A 312 -7.85 6.42 -19.60
C LEU A 312 -9.19 6.87 -20.18
N LYS A 313 -9.58 6.36 -21.34
CA LYS A 313 -10.90 6.63 -21.94
C LYS A 313 -12.02 6.21 -20.98
N LYS A 314 -11.97 4.99 -20.48
CA LYS A 314 -12.96 4.48 -19.54
C LYS A 314 -13.01 5.29 -18.23
N LYS A 315 -11.84 5.70 -17.72
CA LYS A 315 -11.75 6.51 -16.50
C LYS A 315 -12.14 7.97 -16.68
N SER A 316 -12.13 8.49 -17.92
CA SER A 316 -12.58 9.85 -18.24
C SER A 316 -14.08 9.94 -18.51
N GLU A 317 -14.78 8.81 -18.64
CA GLU A 317 -16.23 8.79 -18.84
C GLU A 317 -16.95 9.52 -17.69
N GLY A 318 -17.81 10.48 -18.04
CA GLY A 318 -18.55 11.28 -17.07
C GLY A 318 -17.77 12.40 -16.39
N MET A 319 -16.50 12.63 -16.74
CA MET A 319 -15.76 13.80 -16.25
C MET A 319 -16.28 15.09 -16.88
N VAL A 320 -16.33 16.16 -16.07
CA VAL A 320 -16.70 17.51 -16.52
C VAL A 320 -15.55 18.44 -16.13
N PRO A 321 -15.00 19.25 -17.08
CA PRO A 321 -15.25 19.18 -18.53
C PRO A 321 -14.76 17.87 -19.16
N GLU A 322 -15.30 17.54 -20.33
CA GLU A 322 -14.88 16.34 -21.07
C GLU A 322 -13.40 16.45 -21.45
N VAL A 323 -12.66 15.37 -21.21
CA VAL A 323 -11.22 15.33 -21.49
C VAL A 323 -11.01 14.94 -22.96
N SER A 324 -10.29 15.78 -23.72
CA SER A 324 -10.05 15.53 -25.14
C SER A 324 -9.22 14.26 -25.39
N ASP A 325 -9.45 13.62 -26.54
CA ASP A 325 -8.69 12.41 -26.96
C ASP A 325 -7.18 12.70 -27.10
N SER A 326 -6.79 13.91 -27.49
CA SER A 326 -5.39 14.35 -27.52
C SER A 326 -4.75 14.35 -26.13
N THR A 327 -5.45 14.84 -25.12
CA THR A 327 -5.00 14.84 -23.73
C THR A 327 -4.83 13.40 -23.20
N LEU A 328 -5.79 12.51 -23.48
CA LEU A 328 -5.69 11.09 -23.08
C LEU A 328 -4.50 10.39 -23.75
N LYS A 329 -4.28 10.66 -25.04
CA LYS A 329 -3.09 10.15 -25.77
C LYS A 329 -1.79 10.68 -25.18
N PHE A 330 -1.75 11.97 -24.82
CA PHE A 330 -0.58 12.55 -24.18
C PHE A 330 -0.25 11.86 -22.85
N ILE A 331 -1.25 11.65 -21.98
CA ILE A 331 -1.08 10.95 -20.70
C ILE A 331 -0.60 9.51 -20.95
N ALA A 332 -1.25 8.75 -21.85
CA ALA A 332 -0.90 7.38 -22.18
C ALA A 332 0.53 7.24 -22.73
N ALA A 333 1.03 8.23 -23.48
CA ALA A 333 2.37 8.23 -24.04
C ALA A 333 3.47 8.51 -23.00
N ASN A 334 3.18 9.43 -22.06
CA ASN A 334 4.18 9.94 -21.13
C ASN A 334 4.16 9.26 -19.74
N ILE A 335 3.06 8.64 -19.31
CA ILE A 335 2.93 7.96 -18.03
C ILE A 335 2.72 6.47 -18.27
N LYS A 336 3.76 5.67 -18.00
CA LYS A 336 3.86 4.25 -18.40
C LYS A 336 3.91 3.30 -17.21
N SER A 337 4.19 3.79 -16.01
CA SER A 337 4.54 2.97 -14.85
C SER A 337 3.38 2.11 -14.34
N HIS A 338 2.24 2.73 -14.05
CA HIS A 338 1.08 2.04 -13.49
C HIS A 338 -0.21 2.85 -13.62
N VAL A 339 -1.34 2.15 -13.55
CA VAL A 339 -2.69 2.74 -13.73
C VAL A 339 -2.99 3.85 -12.73
N ARG A 340 -2.59 3.70 -11.47
CA ARG A 340 -2.78 4.73 -10.42
C ARG A 340 -2.10 6.07 -10.77
N ALA A 341 -0.91 6.03 -11.41
CA ALA A 341 -0.25 7.27 -11.86
C ALA A 341 -1.03 7.94 -12.99
N MET A 342 -1.56 7.14 -13.92
CA MET A 342 -2.41 7.66 -15.01
C MET A 342 -3.71 8.28 -14.48
N GLU A 343 -4.38 7.62 -13.53
CA GLU A 343 -5.58 8.16 -12.87
C GLU A 343 -5.26 9.46 -12.12
N GLY A 344 -4.14 9.51 -11.41
CA GLY A 344 -3.68 10.74 -10.73
C GLY A 344 -3.39 11.89 -11.70
N ALA A 345 -2.75 11.59 -12.83
CA ALA A 345 -2.49 12.58 -13.88
C ALA A 345 -3.78 13.07 -14.54
N LEU A 346 -4.70 12.16 -14.87
CA LEU A 346 -6.01 12.50 -15.41
C LEU A 346 -6.79 13.41 -14.45
N GLY A 347 -6.82 13.07 -13.15
CA GLY A 347 -7.44 13.89 -12.12
C GLY A 347 -6.81 15.30 -12.01
N LYS A 348 -5.48 15.39 -12.08
CA LYS A 348 -4.76 16.67 -12.05
C LYS A 348 -5.11 17.55 -13.25
N VAL A 349 -5.16 16.98 -14.45
CA VAL A 349 -5.57 17.70 -15.67
C VAL A 349 -7.02 18.17 -15.57
N ASN A 350 -7.94 17.31 -15.09
CA ASN A 350 -9.34 17.67 -14.93
C ASN A 350 -9.53 18.82 -13.92
N ILE A 351 -8.79 18.86 -12.82
CA ILE A 351 -8.79 19.98 -11.86
C ILE A 351 -8.35 21.29 -12.55
N PHE A 352 -7.31 21.24 -13.37
CA PHE A 352 -6.83 22.43 -14.11
C PHE A 352 -7.85 22.91 -15.15
N ALA A 353 -8.45 21.99 -15.92
CA ALA A 353 -9.48 22.30 -16.89
C ALA A 353 -10.73 22.90 -16.24
N ASN A 354 -11.13 22.43 -15.07
CA ASN A 354 -12.25 23.02 -14.31
C ASN A 354 -11.95 24.43 -13.79
N ARG A 355 -10.69 24.73 -13.46
CA ARG A 355 -10.29 26.04 -12.95
C ARG A 355 -10.30 27.11 -14.04
N ASP A 356 -9.90 26.74 -15.25
CA ASP A 356 -9.88 27.63 -16.41
C ASP A 356 -10.40 26.88 -17.66
N PRO A 357 -11.73 26.90 -17.88
CA PRO A 357 -12.34 26.19 -19.00
C PRO A 357 -11.96 26.79 -20.38
N SER A 358 -11.41 28.02 -20.43
CA SER A 358 -10.91 28.65 -21.66
C SER A 358 -9.49 28.19 -22.04
N MET A 359 -8.79 27.51 -21.15
CA MET A 359 -7.42 27.07 -21.36
C MET A 359 -7.32 25.94 -22.36
N LEU A 360 -6.60 26.17 -23.45
CA LEU A 360 -6.28 25.13 -24.43
C LEU A 360 -5.20 24.19 -23.83
N LEU A 361 -5.54 22.92 -23.65
CA LEU A 361 -4.63 21.89 -23.15
C LEU A 361 -3.68 21.42 -24.27
N THR A 362 -2.74 22.29 -24.66
CA THR A 362 -1.66 21.95 -25.60
C THR A 362 -0.65 21.02 -24.93
N ASP A 363 0.22 20.34 -25.71
CA ASP A 363 1.26 19.46 -25.19
C ASP A 363 2.23 20.18 -24.25
N ASP A 364 2.52 21.46 -24.47
CA ASP A 364 3.37 22.27 -23.58
C ASP A 364 2.68 22.52 -22.23
N VAL A 365 1.40 22.85 -22.26
CA VAL A 365 0.58 23.06 -21.06
C VAL A 365 0.45 21.75 -20.29
N LEU A 366 0.17 20.64 -20.97
CA LEU A 366 0.11 19.32 -20.35
C LEU A 366 1.46 18.89 -19.75
N SER A 367 2.57 19.20 -20.45
CA SER A 367 3.93 18.95 -19.94
C SER A 367 4.20 19.74 -18.66
N TYR A 368 3.75 20.97 -18.57
CA TYR A 368 3.86 21.80 -17.37
C TYR A 368 2.99 21.26 -16.22
N ILE A 369 1.70 20.98 -16.49
CA ILE A 369 0.76 20.45 -15.50
C ILE A 369 1.27 19.10 -14.93
N LEU A 370 1.75 18.22 -15.81
CA LEU A 370 2.15 16.84 -15.47
C LEU A 370 3.65 16.67 -15.21
N LYS A 371 4.39 17.78 -15.03
CA LYS A 371 5.85 17.76 -14.84
C LYS A 371 6.29 16.72 -13.81
N ASP A 372 5.65 16.71 -12.64
CA ASP A 372 6.01 15.80 -11.54
C ASP A 372 5.84 14.30 -11.92
N PHE A 373 4.81 13.98 -12.70
CA PHE A 373 4.55 12.62 -13.19
C PHE A 373 5.59 12.23 -14.25
N ILE A 374 5.85 13.14 -15.20
CA ILE A 374 6.80 12.91 -16.30
C ILE A 374 8.24 12.78 -15.77
N GLU A 375 8.64 13.59 -14.81
CA GLU A 375 9.94 13.50 -14.16
C GLU A 375 10.10 12.18 -13.39
N LYS A 376 9.05 11.75 -12.67
CA LYS A 376 9.04 10.42 -12.02
C LYS A 376 9.14 9.27 -13.01
N GLU A 377 8.51 9.37 -14.18
CA GLU A 377 8.64 8.37 -15.24
C GLU A 377 10.05 8.34 -15.85
N LYS A 378 10.66 9.51 -16.04
CA LYS A 378 12.05 9.63 -16.52
C LYS A 378 13.04 9.06 -15.51
N SER A 379 12.84 9.34 -14.22
CA SER A 379 13.67 8.78 -13.13
C SER A 379 13.50 7.26 -12.98
N ARG A 380 12.37 6.71 -13.42
CA ARG A 380 12.10 5.27 -13.49
C ARG A 380 12.62 4.60 -14.75
N LYS A 381 13.42 5.31 -15.58
CA LYS A 381 14.10 4.66 -16.71
C LYS A 381 14.82 3.45 -16.16
N LYS A 382 14.34 2.26 -16.54
CA LYS A 382 14.89 0.99 -16.06
C LYS A 382 16.35 0.95 -16.47
N LEU A 383 17.23 1.24 -15.53
CA LEU A 383 18.66 1.07 -15.74
C LEU A 383 18.92 -0.37 -16.15
N THR A 384 19.67 -0.55 -17.21
CA THR A 384 20.21 -1.87 -17.56
C THR A 384 21.49 -2.13 -16.79
N VAL A 385 21.83 -3.40 -16.59
CA VAL A 385 23.09 -3.76 -15.92
C VAL A 385 24.29 -3.25 -16.75
N GLU A 386 24.17 -3.24 -18.06
CA GLU A 386 25.18 -2.73 -18.99
C GLU A 386 25.38 -1.21 -18.85
N GLU A 387 24.30 -0.44 -18.71
CA GLU A 387 24.41 1.01 -18.46
C GLU A 387 25.13 1.28 -17.14
N VAL A 388 24.81 0.52 -16.08
CA VAL A 388 25.50 0.61 -14.78
C VAL A 388 26.98 0.26 -14.91
N GLN A 389 27.30 -0.85 -15.56
CA GLN A 389 28.69 -1.28 -15.80
C GLN A 389 29.49 -0.19 -16.54
N ASN A 390 28.93 0.35 -17.63
CA ASN A 390 29.58 1.40 -18.42
C ASN A 390 29.82 2.68 -17.59
N CYS A 391 28.85 3.11 -16.83
CA CYS A 391 28.97 4.32 -16.01
C CYS A 391 30.04 4.15 -14.91
N VAL A 392 30.02 3.03 -14.18
CA VAL A 392 31.03 2.72 -13.16
C VAL A 392 32.41 2.58 -13.77
N CYS A 393 32.54 1.91 -14.92
CA CYS A 393 33.81 1.79 -15.63
C CYS A 393 34.38 3.15 -16.01
N LYS A 394 33.55 4.04 -16.53
CA LYS A 394 33.97 5.42 -16.87
C LYS A 394 34.44 6.17 -15.63
N LYS A 395 33.74 6.08 -14.51
CA LYS A 395 34.09 6.77 -13.27
C LYS A 395 35.40 6.31 -12.65
N TYR A 396 35.68 5.00 -12.70
CA TYR A 396 36.90 4.42 -12.13
C TYR A 396 38.03 4.22 -13.13
N ALA A 397 37.88 4.67 -14.38
CA ALA A 397 38.84 4.47 -15.47
C ALA A 397 39.24 3.00 -15.66
N VAL A 398 38.29 2.08 -15.53
CA VAL A 398 38.48 0.63 -15.76
C VAL A 398 37.64 0.17 -16.96
N THR A 399 37.98 -0.96 -17.54
CA THR A 399 37.24 -1.54 -18.65
C THR A 399 36.20 -2.56 -18.17
N ILE A 400 35.16 -2.82 -18.97
CA ILE A 400 34.18 -3.87 -18.71
C ILE A 400 34.87 -5.22 -18.54
N SER A 401 35.84 -5.55 -19.41
CA SER A 401 36.60 -6.80 -19.32
C SER A 401 37.32 -6.94 -17.96
N GLN A 402 37.82 -5.86 -17.38
CA GLN A 402 38.45 -5.88 -16.05
C GLN A 402 37.44 -6.12 -14.93
N ILE A 403 36.26 -5.51 -14.95
CA ILE A 403 35.24 -5.79 -13.92
C ILE A 403 34.64 -7.19 -14.04
N LEU A 404 34.64 -7.80 -15.25
CA LEU A 404 34.23 -9.18 -15.48
C LEU A 404 35.33 -10.18 -15.13
N SER A 405 36.60 -9.79 -15.15
CA SER A 405 37.77 -10.66 -14.91
C SER A 405 37.74 -11.33 -13.51
N PRO A 406 38.51 -12.38 -13.26
CA PRO A 406 38.70 -12.96 -11.94
C PRO A 406 39.69 -12.16 -11.07
N GLU A 407 40.22 -11.05 -11.50
CA GLU A 407 41.21 -10.24 -10.83
C GLU A 407 40.67 -9.71 -9.47
N ARG A 408 41.55 -9.70 -8.45
CA ARG A 408 41.19 -9.37 -7.05
C ARG A 408 41.88 -8.11 -6.52
N THR A 409 42.52 -7.31 -7.40
CA THR A 409 43.10 -6.02 -7.00
C THR A 409 42.00 -5.06 -6.56
N GLN A 410 42.25 -4.28 -5.51
CA GLN A 410 41.25 -3.39 -4.93
C GLN A 410 40.73 -2.36 -5.93
N SER A 411 41.58 -1.90 -6.86
CA SER A 411 41.22 -1.01 -7.96
C SER A 411 40.17 -1.56 -8.92
N ILE A 412 39.99 -2.90 -8.97
CA ILE A 412 38.98 -3.58 -9.81
C ILE A 412 37.85 -4.14 -8.96
N VAL A 413 38.14 -4.62 -7.74
CA VAL A 413 37.15 -5.20 -6.84
C VAL A 413 36.12 -4.17 -6.38
N THR A 414 36.57 -2.95 -6.01
CA THR A 414 35.66 -1.89 -5.55
C THR A 414 34.68 -1.46 -6.64
N PRO A 415 35.11 -1.05 -7.87
CA PRO A 415 34.15 -0.72 -8.92
C PRO A 415 33.26 -1.89 -9.31
N ARG A 416 33.80 -3.13 -9.38
CA ARG A 416 32.98 -4.32 -9.65
C ARG A 416 31.85 -4.50 -8.62
N GLN A 417 32.19 -4.44 -7.33
CA GLN A 417 31.20 -4.59 -6.26
C GLN A 417 30.21 -3.41 -6.21
N LEU A 418 30.65 -2.19 -6.51
CA LEU A 418 29.79 -1.03 -6.61
C LEU A 418 28.80 -1.16 -7.78
N ALA A 419 29.27 -1.63 -8.95
CA ALA A 419 28.39 -1.92 -10.09
C ALA A 419 27.36 -3.01 -9.74
N MET A 420 27.76 -4.07 -9.03
CA MET A 420 26.84 -5.11 -8.53
C MET A 420 25.79 -4.53 -7.57
N TYR A 421 26.22 -3.65 -6.66
CA TYR A 421 25.34 -2.97 -5.70
C TYR A 421 24.30 -2.09 -6.42
N ILE A 422 24.76 -1.22 -7.34
CA ILE A 422 23.85 -0.36 -8.12
C ILE A 422 22.90 -1.21 -8.97
N SER A 423 23.41 -2.24 -9.66
CA SER A 423 22.58 -3.15 -10.45
C SER A 423 21.50 -3.81 -9.59
N ARG A 424 21.81 -4.23 -8.34
CA ARG A 424 20.83 -4.84 -7.44
C ARG A 424 19.80 -3.86 -6.91
N LYS A 425 20.23 -2.62 -6.60
CA LYS A 425 19.40 -1.62 -5.93
C LYS A 425 18.63 -0.71 -6.87
N PHE A 426 19.06 -0.56 -8.11
CA PHE A 426 18.49 0.40 -9.05
C PHE A 426 18.01 -0.22 -10.36
N THR A 427 18.16 -1.55 -10.53
CA THR A 427 17.56 -2.27 -11.67
C THR A 427 16.49 -3.25 -11.17
N THR A 428 15.57 -3.67 -12.05
CA THR A 428 14.56 -4.68 -11.75
C THR A 428 15.04 -6.11 -11.99
N ARG A 429 16.35 -6.30 -12.22
CA ARG A 429 16.93 -7.62 -12.54
C ARG A 429 17.06 -8.49 -11.29
N SER A 430 16.76 -9.76 -11.46
CA SER A 430 16.97 -10.78 -10.43
C SER A 430 18.46 -11.01 -10.18
N LEU A 431 18.79 -11.51 -8.98
CA LEU A 431 20.19 -11.86 -8.67
C LEU A 431 20.82 -12.85 -9.66
N PRO A 432 20.13 -13.89 -10.18
CA PRO A 432 20.66 -14.76 -11.22
C PRO A 432 20.96 -14.02 -12.52
N GLU A 433 20.11 -13.08 -12.96
CA GLU A 433 20.35 -12.30 -14.17
C GLU A 433 21.55 -11.36 -13.99
N ILE A 434 21.67 -10.68 -12.84
CA ILE A 434 22.84 -9.86 -12.50
C ILE A 434 24.09 -10.73 -12.49
N ALA A 435 24.05 -11.91 -11.89
CA ALA A 435 25.17 -12.85 -11.86
C ALA A 435 25.64 -13.25 -13.26
N LYS A 436 24.70 -13.48 -14.18
CA LYS A 436 24.98 -13.77 -15.59
C LYS A 436 25.71 -12.58 -16.27
N ASN A 437 25.24 -11.35 -16.06
CA ASN A 437 25.83 -10.15 -16.66
C ASN A 437 27.24 -9.83 -16.11
N PHE A 438 27.54 -10.27 -14.89
CA PHE A 438 28.87 -10.13 -14.30
C PHE A 438 29.77 -11.36 -14.49
N GLU A 439 29.30 -12.42 -15.11
CA GLU A 439 30.00 -13.71 -15.25
C GLU A 439 30.51 -14.25 -13.90
N LYS A 440 29.70 -14.09 -12.87
CA LYS A 440 30.01 -14.49 -11.49
C LYS A 440 28.91 -15.40 -10.91
N SER A 441 29.24 -16.09 -9.83
CA SER A 441 28.26 -16.86 -9.08
C SER A 441 27.28 -15.93 -8.33
N HIS A 442 26.08 -16.43 -8.11
CA HIS A 442 25.06 -15.75 -7.30
C HIS A 442 25.58 -15.35 -5.90
N ALA A 443 26.34 -16.24 -5.25
CA ALA A 443 26.97 -15.97 -3.95
C ALA A 443 27.95 -14.77 -4.02
N THR A 444 28.67 -14.62 -5.12
CA THR A 444 29.60 -13.50 -5.33
C THR A 444 28.84 -12.15 -5.41
N ILE A 445 27.68 -12.12 -6.07
CA ILE A 445 26.85 -10.91 -6.15
C ILE A 445 26.35 -10.53 -4.76
N ILE A 446 25.78 -11.49 -4.01
CA ILE A 446 25.28 -11.25 -2.64
C ILE A 446 26.40 -10.70 -1.75
N HIS A 447 27.59 -11.33 -1.80
CA HIS A 447 28.73 -10.90 -1.00
C HIS A 447 29.19 -9.48 -1.39
N GLY A 448 29.28 -9.17 -2.70
CA GLY A 448 29.66 -7.85 -3.20
C GLY A 448 28.68 -6.75 -2.76
N VAL A 449 27.37 -7.01 -2.90
CA VAL A 449 26.30 -6.11 -2.49
C VAL A 449 26.38 -5.84 -0.98
N LYS A 450 26.51 -6.90 -0.16
CA LYS A 450 26.61 -6.79 1.30
C LYS A 450 27.85 -6.04 1.75
N ASN A 451 28.98 -6.24 1.07
CA ASN A 451 30.23 -5.55 1.38
C ASN A 451 30.13 -4.05 1.10
N ILE A 452 29.65 -3.65 -0.08
CA ILE A 452 29.43 -2.24 -0.41
C ILE A 452 28.42 -1.59 0.55
N SER A 453 27.30 -2.26 0.85
CA SER A 453 26.33 -1.72 1.79
C SER A 453 26.95 -1.33 3.14
N LYS A 454 27.81 -2.20 3.70
CA LYS A 454 28.52 -1.91 4.96
C LYS A 454 29.53 -0.76 4.83
N ARG A 455 30.22 -0.70 3.68
CA ARG A 455 31.23 0.35 3.44
C ARG A 455 30.60 1.72 3.25
N LEU A 456 29.43 1.80 2.65
CA LEU A 456 28.66 3.05 2.48
C LEU A 456 28.24 3.69 3.82
N ASP A 457 28.12 2.90 4.89
CA ASP A 457 27.82 3.40 6.24
C ASP A 457 29.03 4.07 6.90
N VAL A 458 30.26 3.73 6.46
CA VAL A 458 31.51 4.10 7.14
C VAL A 458 32.42 4.97 6.26
N GLU A 459 32.30 4.91 4.92
CA GLU A 459 33.17 5.59 3.96
C GLU A 459 32.42 6.73 3.22
N PRO A 460 32.54 7.99 3.67
CA PRO A 460 31.86 9.13 3.03
C PRO A 460 32.26 9.35 1.56
N GLU A 461 33.55 9.07 1.22
CA GLU A 461 34.06 9.21 -0.15
C GLU A 461 33.39 8.21 -1.12
N LEU A 462 33.18 6.97 -0.68
CA LEU A 462 32.48 5.95 -1.47
C LEU A 462 31.02 6.34 -1.69
N ARG A 463 30.40 6.95 -0.67
CA ARG A 463 29.02 7.45 -0.74
C ARG A 463 28.90 8.61 -1.73
N ALA A 464 29.82 9.59 -1.70
CA ALA A 464 29.85 10.68 -2.66
C ALA A 464 30.04 10.17 -4.09
N THR A 465 30.94 9.19 -4.30
CA THR A 465 31.15 8.55 -5.60
C THR A 465 29.87 7.84 -6.09
N LEU A 466 29.17 7.16 -5.21
CA LEU A 466 27.88 6.53 -5.54
C LEU A 466 26.84 7.57 -5.98
N GLU A 467 26.73 8.68 -5.24
CA GLU A 467 25.79 9.77 -5.57
C GLU A 467 26.10 10.41 -6.93
N GLU A 468 27.38 10.61 -7.26
CA GLU A 468 27.80 11.10 -8.58
C GLU A 468 27.45 10.10 -9.71
N ILE A 469 27.74 8.80 -9.53
CA ILE A 469 27.38 7.76 -10.50
C ILE A 469 25.87 7.69 -10.70
N LEU A 470 25.10 7.77 -9.64
CA LEU A 470 23.63 7.78 -9.72
C LEU A 470 23.13 9.01 -10.46
N SER A 471 23.71 10.18 -10.22
CA SER A 471 23.41 11.41 -10.97
C SER A 471 23.68 11.26 -12.46
N ASP A 472 24.84 10.67 -12.84
CA ASP A 472 25.18 10.39 -14.25
C ASP A 472 24.20 9.40 -14.90
N LEU A 473 23.65 8.48 -14.12
CA LEU A 473 22.62 7.52 -14.54
C LEU A 473 21.21 8.11 -14.54
N GLY A 474 21.04 9.38 -14.09
CA GLY A 474 19.73 10.04 -13.96
C GLY A 474 18.90 9.52 -12.81
N CYS A 475 19.54 8.98 -11.77
CA CYS A 475 18.91 8.44 -10.57
C CYS A 475 19.36 9.19 -9.31
N SER A 476 18.64 8.99 -8.22
CA SER A 476 18.99 9.48 -6.89
C SER A 476 18.90 8.35 -5.86
N MET A 477 19.48 8.56 -4.67
CA MET A 477 19.35 7.59 -3.57
C MET A 477 17.91 7.27 -3.16
N LYS A 478 16.95 8.11 -3.55
CA LYS A 478 15.52 7.90 -3.30
C LYS A 478 14.88 6.89 -4.27
N ASP A 479 15.55 6.60 -5.38
CA ASP A 479 15.04 5.71 -6.43
C ASP A 479 15.47 4.24 -6.22
N MET A 480 16.01 3.90 -5.04
CA MET A 480 16.37 2.52 -4.70
C MET A 480 15.14 1.61 -4.78
N VAL A 481 15.24 0.61 -5.64
CA VAL A 481 14.33 -0.55 -5.66
C VAL A 481 14.75 -1.45 -4.50
N GLY A 482 13.86 -1.71 -3.54
CA GLY A 482 14.10 -2.35 -2.25
C GLY A 482 14.87 -3.66 -2.24
#